data_69ef5927aa689505524f27adf2d58d65
#
_entry.id   69ef5927aa689505524f27adf2d58d65
#
_cell.length_a   1.000
_cell.length_b   1.000
_cell.length_c   1.000
_cell.angle_alpha   90.00
_cell.angle_beta   90.00
_cell.angle_gamma   90.00
#
_symmetry.space_group_name_H-M   'P 1'
#
loop_
_entity.id
_entity.type
_entity.pdbx_description
1 polymer ?
#
loop_
_entity_poly.entity_id
_entity_poly.type
_entity_poly.pdbx_seq_one_letter_code
_entity_poly.pdbx_strand_id
1 'polypeptide(L)'
;MDIGSGKPGIEERNKIPHHGIDIANPDDNFTAGDFVRYAENVCKDIQQRDAKPLFVGGTGFYMDAFFKGLSGIPDIDKSVKTVLQAEASEGLESLYDELSAVDSVFAGKIHPNDRQRIIRGLEVYRGTGRPITWYYQGIHGHDSDETLYIGLYDEREHLYSRINQRVDSMMKAGFVDEVQKLRDMGYGSELKSMNSIGYAELNKQLDGLISIEETVDLVKTGTRHYAKRQMTWFRKNKKMIWLKPSEKDVIVKCIEDWLRKISTNKKIG
;
A
#
# COMPACT_ATOMS: atom_id res chain seq x y z
N MET A 1 -13.33 -8.69 4.62
CA MET A 1 -12.24 -8.12 5.47
C MET A 1 -12.61 -6.68 5.80
N ASP A 2 -13.20 -6.47 6.98
CA ASP A 2 -13.85 -5.20 7.32
C ASP A 2 -13.21 -4.55 8.55
N ILE A 3 -13.23 -5.26 9.69
CA ILE A 3 -12.72 -4.74 10.96
C ILE A 3 -11.20 -4.58 10.90
N GLY A 4 -10.48 -5.64 10.54
CA GLY A 4 -9.01 -5.63 10.49
C GLY A 4 -8.44 -4.69 9.42
N SER A 5 -9.15 -4.47 8.32
CA SER A 5 -8.76 -3.49 7.28
C SER A 5 -9.05 -2.05 7.72
N GLY A 6 -9.92 -1.86 8.71
CA GLY A 6 -10.36 -0.54 9.18
C GLY A 6 -11.14 0.24 8.12
N LYS A 7 -11.88 -0.46 7.30
CA LYS A 7 -12.76 0.06 6.28
C LYS A 7 -13.79 1.03 6.88
N PRO A 8 -14.09 2.18 6.24
CA PRO A 8 -15.13 3.09 6.72
C PRO A 8 -16.49 2.41 6.73
N GLY A 9 -17.30 2.69 7.74
CA GLY A 9 -18.64 2.17 7.91
C GLY A 9 -19.63 2.69 6.86
N ILE A 10 -20.80 2.07 6.77
CA ILE A 10 -21.86 2.45 5.80
C ILE A 10 -22.28 3.92 5.99
N GLU A 11 -22.43 4.37 7.24
CA GLU A 11 -22.81 5.75 7.55
C GLU A 11 -21.78 6.78 7.06
N GLU A 12 -20.50 6.47 7.15
CA GLU A 12 -19.43 7.34 6.65
C GLU A 12 -19.43 7.37 5.12
N ARG A 13 -19.62 6.20 4.48
CA ARG A 13 -19.67 6.07 3.02
C ARG A 13 -20.88 6.74 2.38
N ASN A 14 -22.00 6.86 3.10
CA ASN A 14 -23.21 7.54 2.63
C ASN A 14 -23.06 9.07 2.57
N LYS A 15 -22.07 9.65 3.28
CA LYS A 15 -21.85 11.12 3.28
C LYS A 15 -21.05 11.57 2.06
N ILE A 16 -20.07 10.78 1.66
CA ILE A 16 -19.19 11.07 0.52
C ILE A 16 -18.98 9.77 -0.25
N PRO A 17 -19.10 9.76 -1.58
CA PRO A 17 -18.81 8.57 -2.38
C PRO A 17 -17.38 8.07 -2.13
N HIS A 18 -17.26 6.82 -1.69
CA HIS A 18 -15.99 6.14 -1.52
C HIS A 18 -15.79 5.12 -2.62
N HIS A 19 -14.63 5.15 -3.25
CA HIS A 19 -14.22 4.22 -4.28
C HIS A 19 -13.06 3.35 -3.77
N GLY A 20 -12.85 2.18 -4.38
CA GLY A 20 -11.78 1.27 -3.98
C GLY A 20 -12.06 0.49 -2.70
N ILE A 21 -13.32 0.41 -2.26
CA ILE A 21 -13.77 -0.41 -1.14
C ILE A 21 -14.54 -1.60 -1.71
N ASP A 22 -14.31 -2.79 -1.13
CA ASP A 22 -14.97 -4.04 -1.53
C ASP A 22 -14.76 -4.42 -3.01
N ILE A 23 -13.61 -4.08 -3.59
CA ILE A 23 -13.28 -4.32 -5.00
C ILE A 23 -12.52 -5.62 -5.26
N ALA A 24 -12.12 -6.33 -4.20
CA ALA A 24 -11.37 -7.57 -4.27
C ALA A 24 -11.73 -8.49 -3.12
N ASN A 25 -11.75 -9.80 -3.38
CA ASN A 25 -11.87 -10.84 -2.36
C ASN A 25 -10.48 -11.15 -1.74
N PRO A 26 -10.45 -11.86 -0.59
CA PRO A 26 -9.17 -12.19 0.06
C PRO A 26 -8.20 -13.02 -0.79
N ASP A 27 -8.69 -13.81 -1.71
CA ASP A 27 -7.93 -14.67 -2.65
C ASP A 27 -7.59 -13.99 -3.97
N ASP A 28 -8.15 -12.81 -4.26
CA ASP A 28 -7.82 -12.07 -5.47
C ASP A 28 -6.38 -11.52 -5.42
N ASN A 29 -5.67 -11.68 -6.54
CA ASN A 29 -4.34 -11.09 -6.69
C ASN A 29 -4.45 -9.65 -7.20
N PHE A 30 -4.97 -8.74 -6.38
CA PHE A 30 -5.07 -7.33 -6.72
C PHE A 30 -3.70 -6.65 -6.68
N THR A 31 -3.23 -6.16 -7.81
CA THR A 31 -1.91 -5.57 -8.00
C THR A 31 -1.93 -4.04 -8.04
N ALA A 32 -0.76 -3.41 -8.02
CA ALA A 32 -0.66 -1.97 -8.26
C ALA A 32 -1.11 -1.56 -9.68
N GLY A 33 -0.94 -2.43 -10.67
CA GLY A 33 -1.46 -2.21 -12.02
C GLY A 33 -2.99 -2.21 -12.07
N ASP A 34 -3.63 -3.13 -11.33
CA ASP A 34 -5.09 -3.16 -11.18
C ASP A 34 -5.59 -1.89 -10.50
N PHE A 35 -4.89 -1.46 -9.43
CA PHE A 35 -5.21 -0.21 -8.75
C PHE A 35 -5.13 1.01 -9.69
N VAL A 36 -4.07 1.12 -10.50
CA VAL A 36 -3.92 2.25 -11.43
C VAL A 36 -5.05 2.28 -12.43
N ARG A 37 -5.35 1.15 -13.10
CA ARG A 37 -6.45 1.05 -14.07
C ARG A 37 -7.82 1.39 -13.44
N TYR A 38 -8.06 0.88 -12.25
CA TYR A 38 -9.29 1.18 -11.50
C TYR A 38 -9.37 2.66 -11.15
N ALA A 39 -8.31 3.24 -10.60
CA ALA A 39 -8.26 4.63 -10.18
C ALA A 39 -8.42 5.61 -11.36
N GLU A 40 -7.82 5.31 -12.52
CA GLU A 40 -7.98 6.10 -13.76
C GLU A 40 -9.45 6.19 -14.19
N ASN A 41 -10.16 5.05 -14.16
CA ASN A 41 -11.58 5.02 -14.53
C ASN A 41 -12.44 5.82 -13.54
N VAL A 42 -12.18 5.65 -12.24
CA VAL A 42 -12.87 6.41 -11.19
C VAL A 42 -12.58 7.91 -11.29
N CYS A 43 -11.34 8.30 -11.55
CA CYS A 43 -10.98 9.71 -11.75
C CYS A 43 -11.72 10.33 -12.93
N LYS A 44 -11.83 9.62 -14.06
CA LYS A 44 -12.59 10.07 -15.23
C LYS A 44 -14.06 10.29 -14.90
N ASP A 45 -14.70 9.33 -14.19
CA ASP A 45 -16.09 9.45 -13.77
C ASP A 45 -16.30 10.64 -12.82
N ILE A 46 -15.42 10.83 -11.83
CA ILE A 46 -15.49 11.97 -10.90
C ILE A 46 -15.35 13.30 -11.66
N GLN A 47 -14.41 13.38 -12.60
CA GLN A 47 -14.16 14.59 -13.39
C GLN A 47 -15.32 14.91 -14.34
N GLN A 48 -16.00 13.90 -14.91
CA GLN A 48 -17.21 14.10 -15.73
C GLN A 48 -18.37 14.73 -14.94
N ARG A 49 -18.36 14.57 -13.60
CA ARG A 49 -19.34 15.20 -12.70
C ARG A 49 -18.87 16.57 -12.18
N ASP A 50 -17.83 17.15 -12.80
CA ASP A 50 -17.19 18.41 -12.40
C ASP A 50 -16.68 18.40 -10.95
N ALA A 51 -16.37 17.22 -10.42
CA ALA A 51 -15.82 17.03 -9.09
C ALA A 51 -14.30 16.78 -9.14
N LYS A 52 -13.65 16.85 -7.98
CA LYS A 52 -12.20 16.60 -7.86
C LYS A 52 -11.97 15.27 -7.15
N PRO A 53 -11.14 14.37 -7.70
CA PRO A 53 -10.78 13.14 -7.02
C PRO A 53 -9.89 13.44 -5.81
N LEU A 54 -10.22 12.82 -4.68
CA LEU A 54 -9.41 12.84 -3.45
C LEU A 54 -8.90 11.43 -3.17
N PHE A 55 -7.60 11.24 -3.17
CA PHE A 55 -6.95 10.00 -2.78
C PHE A 55 -6.65 10.02 -1.28
N VAL A 56 -7.15 9.04 -0.55
CA VAL A 56 -6.91 8.88 0.89
C VAL A 56 -6.35 7.49 1.15
N GLY A 57 -5.23 7.39 1.83
CA GLY A 57 -4.67 6.09 2.19
C GLY A 57 -3.24 6.15 2.70
N GLY A 58 -2.73 4.99 3.08
CA GLY A 58 -1.39 4.82 3.63
C GLY A 58 -0.51 3.84 2.83
N THR A 59 -1.02 3.25 1.74
CA THR A 59 -0.25 2.35 0.88
C THR A 59 0.54 3.16 -0.15
N GLY A 60 1.72 3.66 0.29
CA GLY A 60 2.55 4.54 -0.53
C GLY A 60 2.91 3.97 -1.90
N PHE A 61 3.06 2.64 -2.01
CA PHE A 61 3.35 1.99 -3.29
C PHE A 61 2.23 2.16 -4.32
N TYR A 62 0.96 2.08 -3.91
CA TYR A 62 -0.17 2.31 -4.81
C TYR A 62 -0.27 3.78 -5.24
N MET A 63 -0.04 4.70 -4.29
CA MET A 63 0.01 6.13 -4.60
C MET A 63 1.15 6.45 -5.58
N ASP A 64 2.35 5.93 -5.33
CA ASP A 64 3.48 6.11 -6.26
C ASP A 64 3.19 5.50 -7.63
N ALA A 65 2.57 4.33 -7.70
CA ALA A 65 2.20 3.68 -8.94
C ALA A 65 1.24 4.55 -9.79
N PHE A 66 0.27 5.19 -9.17
CA PHE A 66 -0.65 6.09 -9.87
C PHE A 66 0.02 7.41 -10.24
N PHE A 67 0.60 8.12 -9.27
CA PHE A 67 1.10 9.47 -9.49
C PHE A 67 2.43 9.52 -10.25
N LYS A 68 3.35 8.59 -9.98
CA LYS A 68 4.65 8.53 -10.65
C LYS A 68 4.68 7.58 -11.85
N GLY A 69 3.67 6.71 -11.96
CA GLY A 69 3.55 5.69 -13.00
C GLY A 69 4.17 4.35 -12.62
N LEU A 70 3.83 3.36 -13.43
CA LEU A 70 4.36 1.99 -13.33
C LEU A 70 5.29 1.71 -14.49
N SER A 71 6.31 0.89 -14.23
CA SER A 71 7.16 0.36 -15.28
C SER A 71 6.37 -0.59 -16.19
N GLY A 72 6.52 -0.44 -17.51
CA GLY A 72 5.89 -1.31 -18.51
C GLY A 72 6.54 -2.69 -18.62
N ILE A 73 6.77 -3.35 -17.47
CA ILE A 73 7.28 -4.72 -17.44
C ILE A 73 6.20 -5.66 -18.00
N PRO A 74 6.49 -6.47 -19.03
CA PRO A 74 5.54 -7.41 -19.58
C PRO A 74 5.20 -8.50 -18.56
N ASP A 75 4.12 -9.23 -18.82
CA ASP A 75 3.78 -10.42 -18.05
C ASP A 75 4.88 -11.47 -18.21
N ILE A 76 5.31 -12.02 -17.09
CA ILE A 76 6.37 -13.01 -17.01
C ILE A 76 5.73 -14.33 -16.57
N ASP A 77 6.17 -15.43 -17.20
CA ASP A 77 5.69 -16.76 -16.83
C ASP A 77 5.94 -17.03 -15.34
N LYS A 78 4.90 -17.52 -14.66
CA LYS A 78 4.92 -17.78 -13.21
C LYS A 78 5.97 -18.82 -12.82
N SER A 79 6.36 -19.72 -13.75
CA SER A 79 7.41 -20.71 -13.53
C SER A 79 8.76 -20.08 -13.18
N VAL A 80 9.10 -18.95 -13.81
CA VAL A 80 10.35 -18.21 -13.52
C VAL A 80 10.40 -17.82 -12.04
N LYS A 81 9.30 -17.29 -11.52
CA LYS A 81 9.21 -16.90 -10.11
C LYS A 81 9.26 -18.11 -9.17
N THR A 82 8.63 -19.22 -9.55
CA THR A 82 8.62 -20.45 -8.75
C THR A 82 10.04 -21.01 -8.62
N VAL A 83 10.80 -21.06 -9.70
CA VAL A 83 12.21 -21.48 -9.70
C VAL A 83 13.04 -20.56 -8.80
N LEU A 84 12.93 -19.24 -8.97
CA LEU A 84 13.63 -18.27 -8.12
C LEU A 84 13.28 -18.38 -6.63
N GLN A 85 12.03 -18.71 -6.31
CA GLN A 85 11.61 -18.92 -4.91
C GLN A 85 12.24 -20.17 -4.31
N ALA A 86 12.40 -21.25 -5.09
CA ALA A 86 13.09 -22.47 -4.68
C ALA A 86 14.59 -22.19 -4.45
N GLU A 87 15.28 -21.61 -5.43
CA GLU A 87 16.68 -21.22 -5.30
C GLU A 87 16.91 -20.29 -4.08
N ALA A 88 16.03 -19.30 -3.87
CA ALA A 88 16.11 -18.41 -2.71
C ALA A 88 15.87 -19.11 -1.36
N SER A 89 15.34 -20.32 -1.33
CA SER A 89 15.20 -21.11 -0.11
C SER A 89 16.50 -21.82 0.27
N GLU A 90 17.39 -22.02 -0.69
CA GLU A 90 18.74 -22.54 -0.45
C GLU A 90 19.74 -21.43 -0.03
N GLY A 91 19.47 -20.18 -0.40
CA GLY A 91 20.27 -19.01 -0.04
C GLY A 91 20.03 -17.83 -0.97
N LEU A 92 20.42 -16.64 -0.53
CA LEU A 92 20.24 -15.40 -1.32
C LEU A 92 21.53 -14.90 -1.96
N GLU A 93 22.69 -15.39 -1.52
CA GLU A 93 24.00 -14.85 -1.90
C GLU A 93 24.23 -15.00 -3.42
N SER A 94 24.08 -16.19 -3.95
CA SER A 94 24.23 -16.46 -5.40
C SER A 94 23.25 -15.67 -6.26
N LEU A 95 21.99 -15.51 -5.80
CA LEU A 95 20.99 -14.72 -6.49
C LEU A 95 21.30 -13.22 -6.45
N TYR A 96 21.85 -12.74 -5.34
CA TYR A 96 22.27 -11.34 -5.25
C TYR A 96 23.48 -11.04 -6.14
N ASP A 97 24.42 -11.99 -6.23
CA ASP A 97 25.57 -11.90 -7.14
C ASP A 97 25.14 -11.87 -8.60
N GLU A 98 24.22 -12.80 -9.01
CA GLU A 98 23.63 -12.77 -10.33
C GLU A 98 22.94 -11.44 -10.62
N LEU A 99 22.10 -10.93 -9.67
CA LEU A 99 21.45 -9.65 -9.82
C LEU A 99 22.45 -8.50 -9.96
N SER A 100 23.53 -8.54 -9.20
CA SER A 100 24.58 -7.53 -9.26
C SER A 100 25.32 -7.52 -10.60
N ALA A 101 25.49 -8.70 -11.21
CA ALA A 101 26.10 -8.82 -12.53
C ALA A 101 25.19 -8.30 -13.65
N VAL A 102 23.85 -8.51 -13.57
CA VAL A 102 22.93 -8.16 -14.64
C VAL A 102 22.28 -6.78 -14.45
N ASP A 103 22.16 -6.29 -13.22
CA ASP A 103 21.58 -4.97 -12.87
C ASP A 103 22.25 -4.39 -11.62
N SER A 104 23.49 -3.98 -11.76
CA SER A 104 24.28 -3.37 -10.65
C SER A 104 23.63 -2.12 -10.06
N VAL A 105 22.88 -1.37 -10.89
CA VAL A 105 22.16 -0.16 -10.45
C VAL A 105 21.00 -0.50 -9.52
N PHE A 106 20.28 -1.58 -9.78
CA PHE A 106 19.19 -2.04 -8.91
C PHE A 106 19.76 -2.72 -7.67
N ALA A 107 20.74 -3.61 -7.83
CA ALA A 107 21.38 -4.32 -6.72
C ALA A 107 21.98 -3.35 -5.68
N GLY A 108 22.64 -2.28 -6.14
CA GLY A 108 23.20 -1.25 -5.26
C GLY A 108 22.19 -0.42 -4.45
N LYS A 109 20.90 -0.53 -4.77
CA LYS A 109 19.80 0.17 -4.06
C LYS A 109 19.05 -0.70 -3.07
N ILE A 110 19.35 -1.99 -3.02
CA ILE A 110 18.65 -2.96 -2.15
C ILE A 110 19.64 -3.66 -1.22
N HIS A 111 19.11 -4.15 -0.10
CA HIS A 111 19.93 -4.93 0.82
C HIS A 111 20.13 -6.36 0.28
N PRO A 112 21.33 -6.99 0.44
CA PRO A 112 21.57 -8.37 -0.01
C PRO A 112 20.61 -9.42 0.57
N ASN A 113 19.95 -9.12 1.69
CA ASN A 113 18.95 -9.99 2.31
C ASN A 113 17.51 -9.61 1.92
N ASP A 114 17.31 -8.69 0.96
CA ASP A 114 15.97 -8.32 0.50
C ASP A 114 15.48 -9.34 -0.54
N ARG A 115 15.06 -10.51 -0.02
CA ARG A 115 14.59 -11.65 -0.81
C ARG A 115 13.56 -11.23 -1.87
N GLN A 116 12.61 -10.38 -1.49
CA GLN A 116 11.52 -10.01 -2.40
C GLN A 116 12.02 -9.20 -3.59
N ARG A 117 12.92 -8.23 -3.35
CA ARG A 117 13.47 -7.40 -4.42
C ARG A 117 14.48 -8.14 -5.27
N ILE A 118 15.31 -9.00 -4.67
CA ILE A 118 16.24 -9.87 -5.42
C ILE A 118 15.45 -10.74 -6.39
N ILE A 119 14.46 -11.49 -5.90
CA ILE A 119 13.60 -12.34 -6.75
C ILE A 119 12.94 -11.50 -7.83
N ARG A 120 12.39 -10.32 -7.53
CA ARG A 120 11.73 -9.48 -8.53
C ARG A 120 12.68 -8.97 -9.60
N GLY A 121 13.89 -8.54 -9.26
CA GLY A 121 14.90 -8.12 -10.24
C GLY A 121 15.26 -9.24 -11.20
N LEU A 122 15.53 -10.42 -10.67
CA LEU A 122 15.87 -11.61 -11.47
C LEU A 122 14.68 -12.18 -12.23
N GLU A 123 13.46 -12.16 -11.67
CA GLU A 123 12.24 -12.54 -12.39
C GLU A 123 12.09 -11.73 -13.69
N VAL A 124 12.30 -10.41 -13.60
CA VAL A 124 12.27 -9.54 -14.77
C VAL A 124 13.39 -9.91 -15.76
N TYR A 125 14.61 -10.04 -15.27
CA TYR A 125 15.74 -10.34 -16.13
C TYR A 125 15.62 -11.71 -16.81
N ARG A 126 15.36 -12.76 -16.04
CA ARG A 126 15.24 -14.13 -16.59
C ARG A 126 14.03 -14.31 -17.50
N GLY A 127 12.94 -13.53 -17.24
CA GLY A 127 11.73 -13.58 -18.05
C GLY A 127 11.76 -12.76 -19.32
N THR A 128 12.60 -11.70 -19.37
CA THR A 128 12.59 -10.75 -20.49
C THR A 128 13.94 -10.55 -21.17
N GLY A 129 15.02 -11.00 -20.57
CA GLY A 129 16.40 -10.74 -21.00
C GLY A 129 16.88 -9.31 -20.74
N ARG A 130 16.10 -8.48 -20.02
CA ARG A 130 16.45 -7.09 -19.74
C ARG A 130 16.45 -6.82 -18.22
N PRO A 131 17.40 -6.00 -17.72
CA PRO A 131 17.41 -5.62 -16.31
C PRO A 131 16.17 -4.80 -15.94
N ILE A 132 15.71 -4.90 -14.68
CA ILE A 132 14.51 -4.17 -14.23
C ILE A 132 14.67 -2.66 -14.35
N THR A 133 15.89 -2.14 -14.21
CA THR A 133 16.19 -0.71 -14.37
C THR A 133 15.97 -0.19 -15.78
N TRP A 134 16.04 -1.06 -16.80
CA TRP A 134 15.70 -0.70 -18.17
C TRP A 134 14.24 -0.24 -18.30
N TYR A 135 13.33 -0.92 -17.58
CA TYR A 135 11.90 -0.60 -17.58
C TYR A 135 11.54 0.64 -16.76
N TYR A 136 12.48 1.21 -16.00
CA TYR A 136 12.25 2.46 -15.27
C TYR A 136 12.42 3.72 -16.13
N GLN A 137 12.87 3.57 -17.37
CA GLN A 137 12.99 4.67 -18.31
C GLN A 137 11.62 4.98 -18.95
N GLY A 138 11.31 6.27 -19.09
CA GLY A 138 10.07 6.70 -19.76
C GLY A 138 8.79 6.42 -18.98
N ILE A 139 8.88 6.21 -17.66
CA ILE A 139 7.68 6.08 -16.81
C ILE A 139 7.02 7.45 -16.71
N HIS A 140 5.73 7.49 -17.05
CA HIS A 140 4.88 8.65 -16.88
C HIS A 140 3.70 8.28 -15.98
N GLY A 141 3.46 9.09 -14.95
CA GLY A 141 2.31 8.98 -14.06
C GLY A 141 1.41 10.19 -14.17
N HIS A 142 0.47 10.28 -13.25
CA HIS A 142 -0.52 11.35 -13.16
C HIS A 142 -0.08 12.52 -12.27
N ASP A 143 1.20 12.55 -11.81
CA ASP A 143 1.71 13.68 -11.03
C ASP A 143 1.84 14.92 -11.92
N SER A 144 1.25 15.99 -11.45
CA SER A 144 1.28 17.29 -12.12
C SER A 144 1.53 18.40 -11.10
N ASP A 145 1.80 19.62 -11.59
CA ASP A 145 1.89 20.79 -10.74
C ASP A 145 0.52 21.21 -10.15
N GLU A 146 -0.55 20.59 -10.63
CA GLU A 146 -1.91 20.75 -10.11
C GLU A 146 -2.25 19.72 -9.02
N THR A 147 -1.33 18.82 -8.64
CA THR A 147 -1.57 17.84 -7.57
C THR A 147 -1.19 18.43 -6.21
N LEU A 148 -2.15 18.46 -5.28
CA LEU A 148 -1.91 18.83 -3.89
C LEU A 148 -1.64 17.59 -3.04
N TYR A 149 -0.52 17.58 -2.33
CA TYR A 149 -0.14 16.52 -1.41
C TYR A 149 -0.21 17.01 0.03
N ILE A 150 -1.07 16.43 0.84
CA ILE A 150 -1.18 16.68 2.28
C ILE A 150 -0.83 15.40 3.03
N GLY A 151 0.20 15.45 3.87
CA GLY A 151 0.57 14.41 4.80
C GLY A 151 0.11 14.76 6.20
N LEU A 152 -0.64 13.85 6.84
CA LEU A 152 -1.00 14.03 8.24
C LEU A 152 0.04 13.39 9.14
N TYR A 153 0.53 14.13 10.12
CA TYR A 153 1.46 13.63 11.12
C TYR A 153 0.97 13.96 12.54
N ASP A 154 1.41 13.19 13.51
CA ASP A 154 1.15 13.44 14.92
C ASP A 154 2.42 13.11 15.72
N GLU A 155 2.47 13.61 16.95
CA GLU A 155 3.54 13.25 17.90
C GLU A 155 3.52 11.73 18.12
N ARG A 156 4.71 11.16 18.24
CA ARG A 156 4.87 9.69 18.29
C ARG A 156 4.03 9.04 19.39
N GLU A 157 3.98 9.65 20.55
CA GLU A 157 3.24 9.14 21.71
C GLU A 157 1.73 9.16 21.46
N HIS A 158 1.21 10.25 20.89
CA HIS A 158 -0.20 10.37 20.54
C HIS A 158 -0.57 9.36 19.43
N LEU A 159 0.25 9.24 18.41
CA LEU A 159 0.04 8.28 17.34
C LEU A 159 0.01 6.84 17.87
N TYR A 160 0.93 6.48 18.76
CA TYR A 160 1.00 5.15 19.35
C TYR A 160 -0.18 4.87 20.28
N SER A 161 -0.63 5.85 21.07
CA SER A 161 -1.84 5.74 21.88
C SER A 161 -3.06 5.48 21.01
N ARG A 162 -3.25 6.24 19.95
CA ARG A 162 -4.36 6.05 18.99
C ARG A 162 -4.31 4.68 18.29
N ILE A 163 -3.13 4.22 17.90
CA ILE A 163 -2.94 2.88 17.33
C ILE A 163 -3.38 1.80 18.32
N ASN A 164 -2.92 1.90 19.57
CA ASN A 164 -3.28 0.93 20.61
C ASN A 164 -4.80 0.90 20.85
N GLN A 165 -5.41 2.06 21.03
CA GLN A 165 -6.86 2.20 21.21
C GLN A 165 -7.65 1.64 20.01
N ARG A 166 -7.16 1.87 18.79
CA ARG A 166 -7.77 1.32 17.58
C ARG A 166 -7.73 -0.20 17.57
N VAL A 167 -6.60 -0.82 17.91
CA VAL A 167 -6.49 -2.30 18.00
C VAL A 167 -7.43 -2.82 19.07
N ASP A 168 -7.49 -2.21 20.26
CA ASP A 168 -8.41 -2.61 21.32
C ASP A 168 -9.88 -2.50 20.87
N SER A 169 -10.21 -1.46 20.09
CA SER A 169 -11.56 -1.29 19.51
C SER A 169 -11.87 -2.34 18.45
N MET A 170 -10.91 -2.71 17.60
CA MET A 170 -11.07 -3.79 16.62
C MET A 170 -11.35 -5.12 17.29
N MET A 171 -10.62 -5.46 18.36
CA MET A 171 -10.84 -6.70 19.12
C MET A 171 -12.24 -6.71 19.73
N LYS A 172 -12.69 -5.62 20.35
CA LYS A 172 -14.04 -5.47 20.90
C LYS A 172 -15.13 -5.54 19.83
N ALA A 173 -14.85 -5.11 18.62
CA ALA A 173 -15.78 -5.15 17.48
C ALA A 173 -15.92 -6.54 16.85
N GLY A 174 -15.19 -7.57 17.34
CA GLY A 174 -15.28 -8.93 16.85
C GLY A 174 -14.25 -9.28 15.76
N PHE A 175 -13.05 -8.73 15.83
CA PHE A 175 -12.01 -9.01 14.84
C PHE A 175 -11.62 -10.50 14.82
N VAL A 176 -11.64 -11.19 15.97
CA VAL A 176 -11.45 -12.65 16.04
C VAL A 176 -12.51 -13.38 15.24
N ASP A 177 -13.78 -13.00 15.43
CA ASP A 177 -14.91 -13.62 14.74
C ASP A 177 -14.86 -13.37 13.23
N GLU A 178 -14.39 -12.19 12.80
CA GLU A 178 -14.16 -11.89 11.38
C GLU A 178 -13.14 -12.86 10.77
N VAL A 179 -12.00 -13.08 11.44
CA VAL A 179 -10.96 -14.00 10.96
C VAL A 179 -11.47 -15.44 10.94
N GLN A 180 -12.19 -15.87 11.97
CA GLN A 180 -12.78 -17.21 11.99
C GLN A 180 -13.75 -17.41 10.82
N LYS A 181 -14.66 -16.45 10.56
CA LYS A 181 -15.58 -16.51 9.42
C LYS A 181 -14.86 -16.61 8.08
N LEU A 182 -13.77 -15.86 7.91
CA LEU A 182 -12.98 -15.91 6.67
C LEU A 182 -12.36 -17.31 6.50
N ARG A 183 -11.86 -17.93 7.58
CA ARG A 183 -11.35 -19.30 7.54
C ARG A 183 -12.45 -20.30 7.20
N ASP A 184 -13.64 -20.16 7.78
CA ASP A 184 -14.80 -21.01 7.50
C ASP A 184 -15.28 -20.89 6.05
N MET A 185 -15.05 -19.75 5.41
CA MET A 185 -15.27 -19.52 3.96
C MET A 185 -14.17 -20.10 3.08
N GLY A 186 -13.11 -20.69 3.64
CA GLY A 186 -12.00 -21.29 2.92
C GLY A 186 -10.81 -20.36 2.65
N TYR A 187 -10.79 -19.15 3.23
CA TYR A 187 -9.64 -18.25 3.12
C TYR A 187 -8.58 -18.62 4.18
N GLY A 188 -7.59 -19.40 3.79
CA GLY A 188 -6.54 -19.89 4.68
C GLY A 188 -5.37 -18.91 4.87
N SER A 189 -4.49 -19.27 5.82
CA SER A 189 -3.30 -18.48 6.15
C SER A 189 -2.24 -18.42 5.04
N GLU A 190 -2.36 -19.20 3.97
CA GLU A 190 -1.50 -19.15 2.78
C GLU A 190 -1.76 -17.90 1.92
N LEU A 191 -2.94 -17.28 2.03
CA LEU A 191 -3.30 -16.10 1.28
C LEU A 191 -2.55 -14.85 1.78
N LYS A 192 -2.09 -14.00 0.87
CA LYS A 192 -1.39 -12.76 1.22
C LYS A 192 -2.23 -11.82 2.09
N SER A 193 -3.53 -11.74 1.83
CA SER A 193 -4.48 -10.94 2.59
C SER A 193 -4.56 -11.42 4.05
N MET A 194 -4.61 -12.75 4.25
CA MET A 194 -4.66 -13.39 5.55
C MET A 194 -3.31 -13.39 6.29
N ASN A 195 -2.24 -12.94 5.63
CA ASN A 195 -0.93 -12.66 6.21
C ASN A 195 -0.67 -11.16 6.46
N SER A 196 -1.68 -10.31 6.32
CA SER A 196 -1.57 -8.91 6.69
C SER A 196 -1.64 -8.73 8.22
N ILE A 197 -1.17 -7.56 8.70
CA ILE A 197 -1.13 -7.24 10.14
C ILE A 197 -2.53 -7.40 10.75
N GLY A 198 -2.60 -8.10 11.85
CA GLY A 198 -3.82 -8.46 12.56
C GLY A 198 -4.36 -9.83 12.13
N TYR A 199 -4.49 -10.07 10.83
CA TYR A 199 -4.97 -11.37 10.33
C TYR A 199 -3.93 -12.47 10.54
N ALA A 200 -2.66 -12.21 10.30
CA ALA A 200 -1.58 -13.18 10.51
C ALA A 200 -1.48 -13.60 11.99
N GLU A 201 -1.57 -12.65 12.90
CA GLU A 201 -1.48 -12.89 14.33
C GLU A 201 -2.72 -13.65 14.85
N LEU A 202 -3.92 -13.25 14.38
CA LEU A 202 -5.17 -13.94 14.73
C LEU A 202 -5.23 -15.35 14.15
N ASN A 203 -4.69 -15.61 12.96
CA ASN A 203 -4.56 -16.97 12.44
C ASN A 203 -3.74 -17.86 13.40
N LYS A 204 -2.60 -17.36 13.89
CA LYS A 204 -1.77 -18.10 14.86
C LYS A 204 -2.51 -18.35 16.19
N GLN A 205 -3.29 -17.37 16.65
CA GLN A 205 -4.08 -17.51 17.87
C GLN A 205 -5.17 -18.55 17.70
N LEU A 206 -5.88 -18.54 16.57
CA LEU A 206 -6.91 -19.54 16.26
C LEU A 206 -6.33 -20.95 16.07
N ASP A 207 -5.06 -21.06 15.68
CA ASP A 207 -4.32 -22.32 15.62
C ASP A 207 -3.76 -22.76 17.00
N GLY A 208 -4.00 -21.97 18.06
CA GLY A 208 -3.53 -22.26 19.42
C GLY A 208 -2.03 -22.07 19.63
N LEU A 209 -1.36 -21.37 18.72
CA LEU A 209 0.10 -21.17 18.77
C LEU A 209 0.52 -20.02 19.70
N ILE A 210 -0.34 -19.05 19.91
CA ILE A 210 -0.12 -17.88 20.79
C ILE A 210 -1.39 -17.54 21.56
N SER A 211 -1.27 -16.85 22.70
CA SER A 211 -2.42 -16.39 23.48
C SER A 211 -3.10 -15.17 22.83
N ILE A 212 -4.30 -14.83 23.28
CA ILE A 212 -5.01 -13.64 22.80
C ILE A 212 -4.30 -12.35 23.24
N GLU A 213 -3.73 -12.32 24.43
CA GLU A 213 -2.96 -11.19 24.97
C GLU A 213 -1.71 -10.95 24.11
N GLU A 214 -0.96 -12.02 23.80
CA GLU A 214 0.21 -11.96 22.93
C GLU A 214 -0.19 -11.48 21.52
N THR A 215 -1.31 -11.96 20.98
CA THR A 215 -1.85 -11.53 19.69
C THR A 215 -2.09 -10.04 19.67
N VAL A 216 -2.78 -9.47 20.66
CA VAL A 216 -3.07 -8.04 20.77
C VAL A 216 -1.77 -7.21 20.78
N ASP A 217 -0.77 -7.64 21.54
CA ASP A 217 0.51 -6.95 21.63
C ASP A 217 1.30 -6.99 20.31
N LEU A 218 1.27 -8.12 19.62
CA LEU A 218 1.88 -8.28 18.30
C LEU A 218 1.20 -7.39 17.26
N VAL A 219 -0.13 -7.34 17.23
CA VAL A 219 -0.90 -6.47 16.31
C VAL A 219 -0.61 -5.00 16.58
N LYS A 220 -0.58 -4.56 17.85
CA LYS A 220 -0.20 -3.18 18.22
C LYS A 220 1.22 -2.87 17.75
N THR A 221 2.16 -3.76 17.98
CA THR A 221 3.56 -3.59 17.59
C THR A 221 3.73 -3.55 16.06
N GLY A 222 3.11 -4.48 15.34
CA GLY A 222 3.11 -4.53 13.88
C GLY A 222 2.53 -3.26 13.26
N THR A 223 1.42 -2.75 13.83
CA THR A 223 0.78 -1.52 13.38
C THR A 223 1.65 -0.28 13.63
N ARG A 224 2.34 -0.17 14.78
CA ARG A 224 3.32 0.90 15.04
C ARG A 224 4.48 0.85 14.05
N HIS A 225 5.00 -0.33 13.73
CA HIS A 225 6.04 -0.51 12.72
C HIS A 225 5.53 -0.11 11.32
N TYR A 226 4.28 -0.43 11.00
CA TYR A 226 3.66 -0.03 9.73
C TYR A 226 3.54 1.49 9.63
N ALA A 227 3.07 2.16 10.66
CA ALA A 227 3.01 3.63 10.72
C ALA A 227 4.40 4.27 10.52
N LYS A 228 5.45 3.72 11.15
CA LYS A 228 6.83 4.18 10.91
C LYS A 228 7.26 4.01 9.44
N ARG A 229 6.91 2.89 8.80
CA ARG A 229 7.22 2.65 7.38
C ARG A 229 6.47 3.64 6.48
N GLN A 230 5.18 3.94 6.76
CA GLN A 230 4.42 4.96 6.03
C GLN A 230 5.10 6.33 6.10
N MET A 231 5.48 6.79 7.29
CA MET A 231 6.18 8.07 7.47
C MET A 231 7.50 8.12 6.70
N THR A 232 8.29 7.03 6.72
CA THR A 232 9.54 6.92 5.97
C THR A 232 9.31 6.99 4.47
N TRP A 233 8.22 6.39 3.99
CA TRP A 233 7.85 6.40 2.57
C TRP A 233 7.45 7.81 2.12
N PHE A 234 6.46 8.39 2.77
CA PHE A 234 5.88 9.67 2.35
C PHE A 234 6.80 10.88 2.55
N ARG A 235 7.73 10.83 3.51
CA ARG A 235 8.76 11.88 3.69
C ARG A 235 9.70 12.06 2.49
N LYS A 236 9.76 11.08 1.58
CA LYS A 236 10.53 11.19 0.33
C LYS A 236 9.88 12.14 -0.67
N ASN A 237 8.57 12.39 -0.56
CA ASN A 237 7.87 13.34 -1.42
C ASN A 237 8.10 14.77 -0.93
N LYS A 238 8.92 15.51 -1.67
CA LYS A 238 9.25 16.91 -1.34
C LYS A 238 8.10 17.90 -1.55
N LYS A 239 7.06 17.51 -2.32
CA LYS A 239 5.83 18.30 -2.52
C LYS A 239 4.84 18.16 -1.36
N MET A 240 5.09 17.27 -0.40
CA MET A 240 4.17 16.98 0.71
C MET A 240 4.13 18.12 1.71
N ILE A 241 2.94 18.66 1.95
CA ILE A 241 2.66 19.60 3.03
C ILE A 241 2.25 18.80 4.26
N TRP A 242 3.05 18.88 5.32
CA TRP A 242 2.83 18.13 6.54
C TRP A 242 2.03 18.97 7.54
N LEU A 243 0.86 18.46 7.96
CA LEU A 243 -0.06 19.14 8.87
C LEU A 243 -0.51 18.17 9.98
N LYS A 244 -0.86 18.72 11.16
CA LYS A 244 -1.47 17.92 12.23
C LYS A 244 -2.97 17.75 11.96
N PRO A 245 -3.58 16.62 12.33
CA PRO A 245 -5.04 16.43 12.19
C PRO A 245 -5.88 17.47 12.95
N SER A 246 -5.30 18.12 13.97
CA SER A 246 -5.94 19.21 14.72
C SER A 246 -5.98 20.55 13.97
N GLU A 247 -5.13 20.74 12.95
CA GLU A 247 -5.01 21.99 12.17
C GLU A 247 -6.05 22.03 11.04
N LYS A 248 -7.32 21.75 11.35
CA LYS A 248 -8.40 21.64 10.35
C LYS A 248 -8.55 22.87 9.47
N ASP A 249 -8.50 24.06 10.07
CA ASP A 249 -8.67 25.33 9.34
C ASP A 249 -7.51 25.57 8.37
N VAL A 250 -6.29 25.17 8.74
CA VAL A 250 -5.11 25.25 7.85
C VAL A 250 -5.25 24.28 6.70
N ILE A 251 -5.73 23.04 6.95
CA ILE A 251 -5.98 22.05 5.92
C ILE A 251 -7.02 22.56 4.92
N VAL A 252 -8.14 23.08 5.42
CA VAL A 252 -9.21 23.66 4.57
C VAL A 252 -8.66 24.79 3.73
N LYS A 253 -7.93 25.74 4.35
CA LYS A 253 -7.31 26.85 3.63
C LYS A 253 -6.35 26.39 2.53
N CYS A 254 -5.49 25.41 2.81
CA CYS A 254 -4.61 24.84 1.79
C CYS A 254 -5.38 24.29 0.58
N ILE A 255 -6.50 23.60 0.82
CA ILE A 255 -7.36 23.07 -0.23
C ILE A 255 -8.03 24.20 -1.02
N GLU A 256 -8.58 25.21 -0.35
CA GLU A 256 -9.21 26.36 -1.01
C GLU A 256 -8.23 27.15 -1.89
N ASP A 257 -7.04 27.43 -1.39
CA ASP A 257 -6.01 28.16 -2.12
C ASP A 257 -5.55 27.34 -3.36
N TRP A 258 -5.41 26.01 -3.21
CA TRP A 258 -5.13 25.11 -4.33
C TRP A 258 -6.27 25.13 -5.36
N LEU A 259 -7.53 25.03 -4.94
CA LEU A 259 -8.71 25.09 -5.84
C LEU A 259 -8.75 26.42 -6.61
N ARG A 260 -8.47 27.56 -5.98
CA ARG A 260 -8.38 28.87 -6.65
C ARG A 260 -7.28 28.90 -7.70
N LYS A 261 -6.09 28.37 -7.37
CA LYS A 261 -4.95 28.31 -8.29
C LYS A 261 -5.27 27.53 -9.56
N ILE A 262 -5.83 26.32 -9.43
CA ILE A 262 -6.15 25.47 -10.60
C ILE A 262 -7.31 26.05 -11.43
N SER A 263 -8.24 26.76 -10.80
CA SER A 263 -9.35 27.44 -11.51
C SER A 263 -8.86 28.63 -12.33
N THR A 264 -7.84 29.33 -11.85
CA THR A 264 -7.22 30.48 -12.56
C THR A 264 -6.41 29.98 -13.77
N ASN A 265 -5.65 28.90 -13.61
CA ASN A 265 -4.86 28.31 -14.69
C ASN A 265 -5.73 27.83 -15.88
N LYS A 266 -6.92 27.30 -15.60
CA LYS A 266 -7.89 26.86 -16.63
C LYS A 266 -8.53 28.00 -17.44
N LYS A 267 -8.44 29.26 -16.98
CA LYS A 267 -8.99 30.44 -17.71
C LYS A 267 -7.96 31.09 -18.62
N ILE A 268 -6.70 30.73 -18.52
CA ILE A 268 -5.59 31.35 -19.25
C ILE A 268 -5.06 30.44 -20.39
N GLY A 269 -5.43 29.15 -20.39
CA GLY A 269 -5.11 28.18 -21.45
C GLY A 269 -6.33 27.79 -22.27
#